data_2dc73b5c813a3addaf828fc2dab1f66e
#
_entry.id   2dc73b5c813a3addaf828fc2dab1f66e
#
_cell.length_a   1.000
_cell.length_b   1.000
_cell.length_c   1.000
_cell.angle_alpha   90.00
_cell.angle_beta   90.00
_cell.angle_gamma   90.00
#
_symmetry.space_group_name_H-M   'P 1'
#
loop_
_entity.id
_entity.type
_entity.pdbx_description
1 polymer ?
#
loop_
_entity_poly.entity_id
_entity_poly.type
_entity_poly.pdbx_seq_one_letter_code
_entity_poly.pdbx_strand_id
1 'polypeptide(L)'
;MNNLWESYNFAPIFRQNHTLMKLLIKNMVCPRCIAAVKDILSSEGLTVKAVSLGDAEVEEDLSSDQCRSVAEKLQDKGFELLDDPRSQLVERIRIAVQQWVRMEKERPKMSDYLSHQLNKDYSTLSKLFSEVRGVTIERFAIVHRIEYAKELLCYSQLATSEIAYTLGYSSPAHLSSQFKQVTGMTPKEFRAMGQHDRVCLDAL
;
A
#
# COMPACT_ATOMS: atom_id res chain seq x y z
N MET A 1 11.55 -21.47 19.77
CA MET A 1 10.56 -20.53 19.22
C MET A 1 11.23 -19.88 18.03
N ASN A 2 11.00 -20.42 16.82
CA ASN A 2 11.61 -19.88 15.60
C ASN A 2 10.93 -18.57 15.26
N ASN A 3 11.71 -17.51 15.18
CA ASN A 3 11.24 -16.20 14.75
C ASN A 3 10.83 -16.26 13.28
N LEU A 4 9.52 -16.29 13.04
CA LEU A 4 8.89 -16.23 11.70
C LEU A 4 9.38 -15.01 10.87
N TRP A 5 10.05 -14.06 11.49
CA TRP A 5 10.52 -12.81 10.89
C TRP A 5 11.83 -12.94 10.11
N GLU A 6 12.62 -14.00 10.34
CA GLU A 6 13.91 -14.19 9.66
C GLU A 6 13.78 -14.72 8.22
N SER A 7 12.62 -15.32 7.89
CA SER A 7 12.38 -15.89 6.55
C SER A 7 11.89 -14.87 5.52
N TYR A 8 11.43 -13.70 5.98
CA TYR A 8 11.04 -12.61 5.09
C TYR A 8 12.23 -11.67 4.94
N ASN A 9 12.90 -11.76 3.80
CA ASN A 9 14.01 -10.88 3.43
C ASN A 9 13.50 -9.45 3.11
N PHE A 10 12.61 -8.93 3.99
CA PHE A 10 12.20 -7.54 4.00
C PHE A 10 13.24 -6.77 4.81
N ALA A 11 14.12 -6.10 4.12
CA ALA A 11 14.90 -5.04 4.75
C ALA A 11 13.91 -4.16 5.52
N PRO A 12 14.12 -3.92 6.83
CA PRO A 12 13.28 -3.03 7.59
C PRO A 12 13.22 -1.70 6.84
N ILE A 13 12.00 -1.18 6.62
CA ILE A 13 11.76 0.08 5.91
C ILE A 13 12.54 1.25 6.55
N PHE A 14 13.18 1.00 7.70
CA PHE A 14 14.02 1.95 8.44
C PHE A 14 15.27 1.28 9.03
N ARG A 15 16.32 1.04 8.23
CA ARG A 15 17.67 1.15 8.76
C ARG A 15 18.08 2.61 8.62
N GLN A 16 18.11 3.31 9.74
CA GLN A 16 18.88 4.54 9.88
C GLN A 16 20.36 4.20 9.67
N ASN A 17 20.82 4.36 8.44
CA ASN A 17 22.22 4.60 8.15
C ASN A 17 22.27 5.84 7.27
N HIS A 18 22.76 6.90 7.87
CA HIS A 18 23.27 8.15 7.32
C HIS A 18 22.94 8.50 5.86
N THR A 19 22.26 9.64 5.72
CA THR A 19 22.23 10.57 4.59
C THR A 19 21.21 10.39 3.48
N LEU A 20 20.19 9.57 3.60
CA LEU A 20 19.11 9.57 2.61
C LEU A 20 17.85 10.20 3.21
N MET A 21 17.42 11.34 2.66
CA MET A 21 16.12 11.92 3.01
C MET A 21 15.02 11.13 2.33
N LYS A 22 14.02 10.70 3.11
CA LYS A 22 12.86 9.97 2.58
C LYS A 22 11.68 10.90 2.41
N LEU A 23 11.24 11.07 1.17
CA LEU A 23 10.07 11.83 0.78
C LEU A 23 8.87 10.89 0.64
N LEU A 24 7.77 11.15 1.35
CA LEU A 24 6.53 10.39 1.19
C LEU A 24 5.62 11.14 0.22
N ILE A 25 5.15 10.42 -0.81
CA ILE A 25 4.42 10.98 -1.94
C ILE A 25 3.15 10.17 -2.15
N LYS A 26 2.01 10.82 -2.01
CA LYS A 26 0.69 10.22 -2.19
C LYS A 26 0.30 10.17 -3.67
N ASN A 27 -0.67 9.32 -4.00
CA ASN A 27 -1.26 9.13 -5.32
C ASN A 27 -0.33 8.42 -6.34
N MET A 28 0.72 7.75 -5.90
CA MET A 28 1.55 6.92 -6.77
C MET A 28 0.96 5.50 -6.88
N VAL A 29 0.51 5.09 -8.06
CA VAL A 29 -0.26 3.83 -8.26
C VAL A 29 0.33 2.88 -9.27
N CYS A 30 1.28 3.32 -10.08
CA CYS A 30 1.79 2.51 -11.18
C CYS A 30 3.26 2.84 -11.50
N PRO A 31 3.95 2.00 -12.29
CA PRO A 31 5.32 2.26 -12.70
C PRO A 31 5.55 3.60 -13.42
N ARG A 32 4.52 4.14 -14.11
CA ARG A 32 4.59 5.46 -14.73
C ARG A 32 4.68 6.58 -13.70
N CYS A 33 4.00 6.42 -12.55
CA CYS A 33 4.11 7.35 -11.43
C CYS A 33 5.54 7.37 -10.87
N ILE A 34 6.19 6.19 -10.76
CA ILE A 34 7.58 6.08 -10.32
C ILE A 34 8.51 6.86 -11.25
N ALA A 35 8.36 6.68 -12.57
CA ALA A 35 9.15 7.40 -13.57
C ALA A 35 8.92 8.92 -13.48
N ALA A 36 7.66 9.35 -13.44
CA ALA A 36 7.31 10.78 -13.37
C ALA A 36 7.87 11.45 -12.10
N VAL A 37 7.76 10.81 -10.94
CA VAL A 37 8.31 11.31 -9.68
C VAL A 37 9.84 11.40 -9.76
N LYS A 38 10.50 10.38 -10.30
CA LYS A 38 11.95 10.39 -10.48
C LYS A 38 12.39 11.55 -11.37
N ASP A 39 11.70 11.80 -12.48
CA ASP A 39 12.01 12.91 -13.41
C ASP A 39 11.82 14.26 -12.73
N ILE A 40 10.74 14.44 -11.94
CA ILE A 40 10.49 15.67 -11.19
C ILE A 40 11.63 15.94 -10.20
N LEU A 41 11.97 14.96 -9.34
CA LEU A 41 13.02 15.11 -8.34
C LEU A 41 14.39 15.39 -8.99
N SER A 42 14.70 14.70 -10.08
CA SER A 42 15.94 14.93 -10.83
C SER A 42 15.97 16.33 -11.47
N SER A 43 14.83 16.84 -11.95
CA SER A 43 14.73 18.22 -12.50
C SER A 43 14.94 19.31 -11.47
N GLU A 44 14.75 19.01 -10.18
CA GLU A 44 15.05 19.89 -9.04
C GLU A 44 16.52 19.76 -8.59
N GLY A 45 17.34 19.01 -9.30
CA GLY A 45 18.76 18.81 -8.99
C GLY A 45 19.02 17.84 -7.86
N LEU A 46 18.04 17.03 -7.46
CA LEU A 46 18.17 16.05 -6.39
C LEU A 46 18.77 14.75 -6.90
N THR A 47 19.66 14.14 -6.12
CA THR A 47 20.26 12.84 -6.41
C THR A 47 19.30 11.72 -5.92
N VAL A 48 18.49 11.22 -6.82
CA VAL A 48 17.49 10.18 -6.51
C VAL A 48 18.14 8.81 -6.42
N LYS A 49 18.07 8.17 -5.25
CA LYS A 49 18.59 6.81 -5.01
C LYS A 49 17.55 5.74 -5.33
N ALA A 50 16.35 5.92 -4.87
CA ALA A 50 15.26 4.99 -5.10
C ALA A 50 13.91 5.74 -5.20
N VAL A 51 12.99 5.19 -5.98
CA VAL A 51 11.58 5.61 -5.99
C VAL A 51 10.73 4.35 -5.99
N SER A 52 9.79 4.31 -5.05
CA SER A 52 8.81 3.24 -4.90
C SER A 52 7.40 3.82 -4.96
N LEU A 53 6.37 2.97 -5.02
CA LEU A 53 4.99 3.45 -4.92
C LEU A 53 4.72 4.02 -3.52
N GLY A 54 4.66 5.34 -3.42
CA GLY A 54 4.39 6.08 -2.18
C GLY A 54 5.61 6.70 -1.51
N ASP A 55 6.84 6.46 -2.00
CA ASP A 55 8.04 7.09 -1.45
C ASP A 55 9.17 7.29 -2.46
N ALA A 56 10.06 8.23 -2.14
CA ALA A 56 11.32 8.44 -2.84
C ALA A 56 12.45 8.68 -1.82
N GLU A 57 13.65 8.22 -2.13
CA GLU A 57 14.87 8.44 -1.35
C GLU A 57 15.84 9.30 -2.15
N VAL A 58 16.28 10.41 -1.55
CA VAL A 58 17.24 11.36 -2.11
C VAL A 58 18.44 11.52 -1.19
N GLU A 59 19.62 11.88 -1.74
CA GLU A 59 20.82 12.05 -0.95
C GLU A 59 20.84 13.35 -0.15
N GLU A 60 20.20 14.39 -0.67
CA GLU A 60 20.24 15.71 -0.10
C GLU A 60 19.10 15.94 0.91
N ASP A 61 19.36 16.70 1.96
CA ASP A 61 18.33 17.29 2.78
C ASP A 61 17.75 18.51 2.04
N LEU A 62 16.45 18.53 1.85
CA LEU A 62 15.77 19.62 1.14
C LEU A 62 15.62 20.85 2.05
N SER A 63 15.99 22.01 1.55
CA SER A 63 15.62 23.29 2.15
C SER A 63 14.10 23.53 2.03
N SER A 64 13.57 24.44 2.84
CA SER A 64 12.13 24.78 2.78
C SER A 64 11.68 25.26 1.39
N ASP A 65 12.54 25.97 0.66
CA ASP A 65 12.22 26.44 -0.68
C ASP A 65 12.25 25.32 -1.71
N GLN A 66 13.20 24.40 -1.60
CA GLN A 66 13.23 23.18 -2.43
C GLN A 66 12.04 22.27 -2.14
N CYS A 67 11.66 22.08 -0.86
CA CYS A 67 10.46 21.34 -0.51
C CYS A 67 9.22 21.90 -1.18
N ARG A 68 9.09 23.26 -1.20
CA ARG A 68 7.96 23.94 -1.84
C ARG A 68 7.97 23.74 -3.35
N SER A 69 9.11 23.93 -4.01
CA SER A 69 9.25 23.73 -5.47
C SER A 69 8.93 22.30 -5.87
N VAL A 70 9.46 21.32 -5.13
CA VAL A 70 9.15 19.88 -5.34
C VAL A 70 7.66 19.61 -5.15
N ALA A 71 7.05 20.16 -4.08
CA ALA A 71 5.62 19.96 -3.79
C ALA A 71 4.73 20.52 -4.91
N GLU A 72 5.02 21.73 -5.40
CA GLU A 72 4.29 22.36 -6.51
C GLU A 72 4.37 21.51 -7.79
N LYS A 73 5.58 21.08 -8.19
CA LYS A 73 5.77 20.24 -9.38
C LYS A 73 5.12 18.86 -9.26
N LEU A 74 5.12 18.27 -8.07
CA LEU A 74 4.42 17.04 -7.79
C LEU A 74 2.91 17.23 -7.92
N GLN A 75 2.38 18.33 -7.36
CA GLN A 75 0.96 18.66 -7.40
C GLN A 75 0.46 18.88 -8.84
N ASP A 76 1.24 19.51 -9.70
CA ASP A 76 0.93 19.69 -11.13
C ASP A 76 0.72 18.38 -11.88
N LYS A 77 1.29 17.28 -11.38
CA LYS A 77 1.14 15.92 -11.91
C LYS A 77 0.15 15.05 -11.11
N GLY A 78 -0.56 15.65 -10.15
CA GLY A 78 -1.55 14.96 -9.32
C GLY A 78 -0.97 14.19 -8.13
N PHE A 79 0.32 14.36 -7.83
CA PHE A 79 0.96 13.81 -6.64
C PHE A 79 0.90 14.81 -5.47
N GLU A 80 1.04 14.31 -4.24
CA GLU A 80 1.05 15.14 -3.04
C GLU A 80 2.27 14.77 -2.18
N LEU A 81 3.17 15.75 -1.94
CA LEU A 81 4.27 15.58 -0.99
C LEU A 81 3.72 15.71 0.43
N LEU A 82 3.97 14.72 1.26
CA LEU A 82 3.49 14.69 2.63
C LEU A 82 4.55 15.22 3.59
N ASP A 83 4.32 16.36 4.17
CA ASP A 83 5.19 17.03 5.15
C ASP A 83 4.69 16.88 6.60
N ASP A 84 3.38 16.66 6.78
CA ASP A 84 2.77 16.43 8.09
C ASP A 84 3.03 15.02 8.62
N PRO A 85 3.60 14.84 9.83
CA PRO A 85 3.91 13.54 10.40
C PRO A 85 2.70 12.59 10.55
N ARG A 86 1.48 13.14 10.73
CA ARG A 86 0.26 12.34 10.82
C ARG A 86 -0.11 11.76 9.46
N SER A 87 -0.12 12.59 8.43
CA SER A 87 -0.38 12.18 7.05
C SER A 87 0.67 11.19 6.56
N GLN A 88 1.94 11.43 6.88
CA GLN A 88 3.03 10.48 6.60
C GLN A 88 2.81 9.13 7.25
N LEU A 89 2.41 9.09 8.52
CA LEU A 89 2.16 7.81 9.21
C LEU A 89 0.95 7.09 8.63
N VAL A 90 -0.12 7.80 8.27
CA VAL A 90 -1.30 7.22 7.60
C VAL A 90 -0.92 6.59 6.27
N GLU A 91 -0.07 7.25 5.47
CA GLU A 91 0.40 6.71 4.20
C GLU A 91 1.27 5.46 4.40
N ARG A 92 2.14 5.44 5.41
CA ARG A 92 2.90 4.25 5.78
C ARG A 92 1.99 3.08 6.18
N ILE A 93 0.92 3.35 6.94
CA ILE A 93 -0.08 2.32 7.29
C ILE A 93 -0.72 1.78 6.01
N ARG A 94 -1.13 2.66 5.08
CA ARG A 94 -1.73 2.28 3.80
C ARG A 94 -0.83 1.33 3.01
N ILE A 95 0.42 1.71 2.82
CA ILE A 95 1.43 0.91 2.11
C ILE A 95 1.64 -0.44 2.80
N ALA A 96 1.81 -0.45 4.12
CA ALA A 96 2.02 -1.67 4.88
C ALA A 96 0.81 -2.64 4.80
N VAL A 97 -0.42 -2.12 4.81
CA VAL A 97 -1.63 -2.95 4.61
C VAL A 97 -1.66 -3.54 3.21
N GLN A 98 -1.34 -2.78 2.17
CA GLN A 98 -1.28 -3.29 0.80
C GLN A 98 -0.23 -4.41 0.65
N GLN A 99 0.95 -4.22 1.25
CA GLN A 99 2.00 -5.25 1.27
C GLN A 99 1.52 -6.51 2.01
N TRP A 100 0.91 -6.34 3.18
CA TRP A 100 0.36 -7.45 3.97
C TRP A 100 -0.71 -8.24 3.20
N VAL A 101 -1.58 -7.56 2.46
CA VAL A 101 -2.62 -8.21 1.63
C VAL A 101 -2.00 -9.09 0.55
N ARG A 102 -0.87 -8.72 -0.02
CA ARG A 102 -0.17 -9.46 -1.10
C ARG A 102 0.78 -10.56 -0.61
N MET A 103 0.93 -10.74 0.71
CA MET A 103 1.71 -11.86 1.25
C MET A 103 1.06 -13.20 0.93
N GLU A 104 1.81 -14.13 0.33
CA GLU A 104 1.26 -15.39 -0.17
C GLU A 104 1.16 -16.49 0.88
N LYS A 105 2.15 -16.63 1.78
CA LYS A 105 2.21 -17.72 2.76
C LYS A 105 2.48 -17.22 4.15
N GLU A 106 2.02 -17.99 5.17
CA GLU A 106 2.31 -17.74 6.59
C GLU A 106 2.09 -16.29 7.03
N ARG A 107 1.01 -15.70 6.55
CA ARG A 107 0.66 -14.31 6.84
C ARG A 107 0.45 -14.13 8.35
N PRO A 108 1.24 -13.26 9.00
CA PRO A 108 1.03 -12.94 10.42
C PRO A 108 -0.29 -12.20 10.62
N LYS A 109 -0.74 -12.08 11.86
CA LYS A 109 -1.87 -11.20 12.17
C LYS A 109 -1.54 -9.77 11.70
N MET A 110 -2.50 -9.10 11.08
CA MET A 110 -2.31 -7.74 10.55
C MET A 110 -1.87 -6.76 11.64
N SER A 111 -2.47 -6.87 12.84
CA SER A 111 -2.09 -6.05 13.98
C SER A 111 -0.61 -6.17 14.33
N ASP A 112 -0.11 -7.41 14.40
CA ASP A 112 1.27 -7.70 14.79
C ASP A 112 2.24 -7.23 13.69
N TYR A 113 1.88 -7.48 12.43
CA TYR A 113 2.63 -7.01 11.28
C TYR A 113 2.77 -5.49 11.26
N LEU A 114 1.65 -4.76 11.39
CA LEU A 114 1.67 -3.29 11.35
C LEU A 114 2.42 -2.70 12.55
N SER A 115 2.22 -3.26 13.74
CA SER A 115 2.94 -2.79 14.93
C SER A 115 4.45 -2.97 14.81
N HIS A 116 4.88 -4.11 14.26
CA HIS A 116 6.30 -4.39 14.03
C HIS A 116 6.89 -3.49 12.95
N GLN A 117 6.21 -3.36 11.80
CA GLN A 117 6.69 -2.58 10.66
C GLN A 117 6.79 -1.08 10.97
N LEU A 118 5.85 -0.56 11.75
CA LEU A 118 5.75 0.88 12.02
C LEU A 118 6.27 1.27 13.40
N ASN A 119 6.72 0.29 14.20
CA ASN A 119 7.22 0.46 15.56
C ASN A 119 6.27 1.30 16.44
N LYS A 120 4.98 0.97 16.38
CA LYS A 120 3.91 1.63 17.13
C LYS A 120 2.81 0.63 17.49
N ASP A 121 2.12 0.88 18.63
CA ASP A 121 0.98 0.06 19.02
C ASP A 121 -0.15 0.12 17.99
N TYR A 122 -0.76 -1.04 17.70
CA TYR A 122 -1.86 -1.14 16.73
C TYR A 122 -3.05 -0.23 17.07
N SER A 123 -3.37 -0.06 18.36
CA SER A 123 -4.43 0.84 18.81
C SER A 123 -4.19 2.29 18.37
N THR A 124 -2.95 2.76 18.47
CA THR A 124 -2.53 4.09 18.03
C THR A 124 -2.64 4.23 16.51
N LEU A 125 -2.17 3.22 15.77
CA LEU A 125 -2.25 3.19 14.30
C LEU A 125 -3.70 3.18 13.83
N SER A 126 -4.55 2.33 14.41
CA SER A 126 -5.96 2.18 14.06
C SER A 126 -6.77 3.46 14.33
N LYS A 127 -6.53 4.09 15.48
CA LYS A 127 -7.18 5.37 15.82
C LYS A 127 -6.79 6.46 14.82
N LEU A 128 -5.50 6.66 14.60
CA LEU A 128 -5.01 7.68 13.68
C LEU A 128 -5.53 7.46 12.24
N PHE A 129 -5.47 6.22 11.75
CA PHE A 129 -5.93 5.88 10.41
C PHE A 129 -7.42 6.18 10.25
N SER A 130 -8.23 5.78 11.23
CA SER A 130 -9.69 6.01 11.20
C SER A 130 -10.03 7.50 11.29
N GLU A 131 -9.31 8.28 12.09
CA GLU A 131 -9.50 9.74 12.19
C GLU A 131 -9.21 10.46 10.87
N VAL A 132 -8.15 10.06 10.17
CA VAL A 132 -7.71 10.75 8.93
C VAL A 132 -8.43 10.22 7.69
N ARG A 133 -8.67 8.90 7.61
CA ARG A 133 -9.26 8.26 6.41
C ARG A 133 -10.77 8.05 6.50
N GLY A 134 -11.39 8.21 7.67
CA GLY A 134 -12.82 7.97 7.88
C GLY A 134 -13.22 6.49 7.82
N VAL A 135 -12.26 5.56 7.69
CA VAL A 135 -12.49 4.11 7.63
C VAL A 135 -11.50 3.37 8.50
N THR A 136 -11.85 2.20 9.00
CA THR A 136 -10.93 1.39 9.80
C THR A 136 -9.87 0.69 8.94
N ILE A 137 -8.71 0.34 9.54
CA ILE A 137 -7.66 -0.44 8.86
C ILE A 137 -8.22 -1.78 8.37
N GLU A 138 -9.07 -2.44 9.15
CA GLU A 138 -9.69 -3.73 8.77
C GLU A 138 -10.58 -3.57 7.54
N ARG A 139 -11.40 -2.54 7.49
CA ARG A 139 -12.25 -2.27 6.33
C ARG A 139 -11.41 -1.96 5.08
N PHE A 140 -10.37 -1.16 5.25
CA PHE A 140 -9.42 -0.86 4.20
C PHE A 140 -8.72 -2.14 3.67
N ALA A 141 -8.24 -3.01 4.56
CA ALA A 141 -7.63 -4.28 4.21
C ALA A 141 -8.59 -5.23 3.48
N ILE A 142 -9.87 -5.27 3.89
CA ILE A 142 -10.92 -6.05 3.22
C ILE A 142 -11.06 -5.59 1.76
N VAL A 143 -11.22 -4.30 1.53
CA VAL A 143 -11.40 -3.76 0.18
C VAL A 143 -10.19 -4.08 -0.71
N HIS A 144 -8.97 -3.86 -0.22
CA HIS A 144 -7.75 -4.20 -0.94
C HIS A 144 -7.62 -5.70 -1.23
N ARG A 145 -8.04 -6.55 -0.30
CA ARG A 145 -8.06 -8.00 -0.50
C ARG A 145 -9.04 -8.42 -1.58
N ILE A 146 -10.20 -7.75 -1.67
CA ILE A 146 -11.17 -7.98 -2.73
C ILE A 146 -10.67 -7.47 -4.09
N GLU A 147 -9.99 -6.33 -4.15
CA GLU A 147 -9.35 -5.85 -5.38
C GLU A 147 -8.27 -6.83 -5.86
N TYR A 148 -7.46 -7.38 -4.95
CA TYR A 148 -6.51 -8.41 -5.32
C TYR A 148 -7.19 -9.72 -5.75
N ALA A 149 -8.34 -10.08 -5.14
CA ALA A 149 -9.16 -11.20 -5.61
C ALA A 149 -9.64 -10.98 -7.06
N LYS A 150 -10.12 -9.78 -7.41
CA LYS A 150 -10.50 -9.43 -8.79
C LYS A 150 -9.32 -9.59 -9.75
N GLU A 151 -8.13 -9.15 -9.35
CA GLU A 151 -6.91 -9.33 -10.14
C GLU A 151 -6.64 -10.80 -10.44
N LEU A 152 -6.67 -11.65 -9.41
CA LEU A 152 -6.46 -13.10 -9.57
C LEU A 152 -7.57 -13.76 -10.39
N LEU A 153 -8.83 -13.35 -10.22
CA LEU A 153 -9.95 -13.85 -11.02
C LEU A 153 -9.84 -13.52 -12.50
N CYS A 154 -9.25 -12.35 -12.83
CA CYS A 154 -9.08 -11.88 -14.21
C CYS A 154 -7.89 -12.51 -14.92
N TYR A 155 -6.74 -12.59 -14.23
CA TYR A 155 -5.46 -12.82 -14.87
C TYR A 155 -4.80 -14.16 -14.49
N SER A 156 -5.37 -14.91 -13.55
CA SER A 156 -4.87 -16.23 -13.20
C SER A 156 -5.83 -17.35 -13.59
N GLN A 157 -5.27 -18.57 -13.74
CA GLN A 157 -6.05 -19.80 -13.95
C GLN A 157 -6.50 -20.44 -12.62
N LEU A 158 -6.26 -19.79 -11.49
CA LEU A 158 -6.56 -20.33 -10.16
C LEU A 158 -8.07 -20.52 -9.98
N ALA A 159 -8.44 -21.64 -9.37
CA ALA A 159 -9.82 -21.86 -8.93
C ALA A 159 -10.17 -20.87 -7.80
N THR A 160 -11.45 -20.54 -7.63
CA THR A 160 -11.91 -19.63 -6.56
C THR A 160 -11.50 -20.12 -5.17
N SER A 161 -11.41 -21.44 -4.98
CA SER A 161 -10.92 -22.04 -3.72
C SER A 161 -9.45 -21.73 -3.47
N GLU A 162 -8.61 -21.83 -4.49
CA GLU A 162 -7.17 -21.52 -4.40
C GLU A 162 -6.97 -20.03 -4.12
N ILE A 163 -7.73 -19.16 -4.80
CA ILE A 163 -7.72 -17.72 -4.54
C ILE A 163 -8.11 -17.42 -3.07
N ALA A 164 -9.13 -18.11 -2.55
CA ALA A 164 -9.54 -17.92 -1.16
C ALA A 164 -8.38 -18.22 -0.18
N TYR A 165 -7.70 -19.35 -0.36
CA TYR A 165 -6.57 -19.72 0.49
C TYR A 165 -5.36 -18.82 0.29
N THR A 166 -5.04 -18.43 -0.94
CA THR A 166 -3.97 -17.45 -1.23
C THR A 166 -4.21 -16.13 -0.52
N LEU A 167 -5.45 -15.69 -0.46
CA LEU A 167 -5.83 -14.44 0.21
C LEU A 167 -6.03 -14.59 1.73
N GLY A 168 -5.83 -15.79 2.29
CA GLY A 168 -5.93 -16.06 3.72
C GLY A 168 -7.36 -16.11 4.25
N TYR A 169 -8.33 -16.47 3.41
CA TYR A 169 -9.69 -16.79 3.86
C TYR A 169 -9.74 -18.21 4.42
N SER A 170 -10.52 -18.39 5.48
CA SER A 170 -10.73 -19.70 6.10
C SER A 170 -11.48 -20.69 5.19
N SER A 171 -12.24 -20.19 4.22
CA SER A 171 -12.99 -21.00 3.25
C SER A 171 -13.36 -20.19 1.99
N PRO A 172 -13.61 -20.87 0.85
CA PRO A 172 -14.14 -20.24 -0.36
C PRO A 172 -15.50 -19.56 -0.13
N ALA A 173 -16.33 -20.08 0.75
CA ALA A 173 -17.61 -19.47 1.11
C ALA A 173 -17.44 -18.11 1.81
N HIS A 174 -16.42 -18.00 2.68
CA HIS A 174 -16.09 -16.74 3.35
C HIS A 174 -15.61 -15.68 2.33
N LEU A 175 -14.71 -16.06 1.40
CA LEU A 175 -14.34 -15.16 0.29
C LEU A 175 -15.58 -14.73 -0.50
N SER A 176 -16.44 -15.68 -0.91
CA SER A 176 -17.62 -15.39 -1.74
C SER A 176 -18.58 -14.42 -1.06
N SER A 177 -18.84 -14.62 0.23
CA SER A 177 -19.69 -13.72 1.03
C SER A 177 -19.10 -12.32 1.10
N GLN A 178 -17.82 -12.20 1.43
CA GLN A 178 -17.17 -10.89 1.56
C GLN A 178 -16.99 -10.20 0.20
N PHE A 179 -16.70 -10.94 -0.85
CA PHE A 179 -16.62 -10.42 -2.22
C PHE A 179 -17.97 -9.85 -2.65
N LYS A 180 -19.08 -10.59 -2.43
CA LYS A 180 -20.44 -10.11 -2.73
C LYS A 180 -20.80 -8.88 -1.91
N GLN A 181 -20.43 -8.83 -0.64
CA GLN A 181 -20.67 -7.65 0.22
C GLN A 181 -19.98 -6.39 -0.30
N VAL A 182 -18.79 -6.52 -0.90
CA VAL A 182 -18.01 -5.38 -1.39
C VAL A 182 -18.37 -5.00 -2.82
N THR A 183 -18.63 -5.99 -3.70
CA THR A 183 -18.81 -5.79 -5.14
C THR A 183 -20.25 -5.89 -5.62
N GLY A 184 -21.15 -6.42 -4.80
CA GLY A 184 -22.55 -6.72 -5.19
C GLY A 184 -22.74 -8.08 -5.88
N MET A 185 -21.67 -8.78 -6.28
CA MET A 185 -21.74 -10.04 -7.03
C MET A 185 -20.77 -11.09 -6.45
N THR A 186 -20.98 -12.35 -6.79
CA THR A 186 -20.09 -13.45 -6.39
C THR A 186 -18.82 -13.48 -7.26
N PRO A 187 -17.72 -14.11 -6.79
CA PRO A 187 -16.51 -14.31 -7.61
C PRO A 187 -16.76 -15.03 -8.93
N LYS A 188 -17.72 -15.99 -8.93
CA LYS A 188 -18.11 -16.74 -10.13
C LYS A 188 -18.81 -15.85 -11.16
N GLU A 189 -19.77 -15.03 -10.72
CA GLU A 189 -20.45 -14.05 -11.58
C GLU A 189 -19.46 -13.03 -12.13
N PHE A 190 -18.56 -12.51 -11.30
CA PHE A 190 -17.52 -11.57 -11.71
C PHE A 190 -16.62 -12.15 -12.80
N ARG A 191 -16.15 -13.39 -12.64
CA ARG A 191 -15.33 -14.07 -13.66
C ARG A 191 -16.08 -14.28 -14.98
N ALA A 192 -17.39 -14.59 -14.92
CA ALA A 192 -18.22 -14.83 -16.10
C ALA A 192 -18.52 -13.57 -16.92
N MET A 193 -18.47 -12.38 -16.32
CA MET A 193 -18.77 -11.13 -17.03
C MET A 193 -17.72 -10.76 -18.08
N GLY A 194 -16.51 -11.30 -18.01
CA GLY A 194 -15.42 -11.05 -18.98
C GLY A 194 -14.95 -9.59 -19.05
N GLN A 195 -15.66 -8.68 -18.42
CA GLN A 195 -15.37 -7.24 -18.32
C GLN A 195 -15.18 -6.89 -16.84
N HIS A 196 -14.07 -6.29 -16.52
CA HIS A 196 -13.63 -6.16 -15.13
C HIS A 196 -13.42 -4.69 -14.77
N ASP A 197 -14.45 -4.08 -14.19
CA ASP A 197 -14.34 -2.77 -13.59
C ASP A 197 -13.52 -2.86 -12.30
N ARG A 198 -12.33 -2.29 -12.34
CA ARG A 198 -11.46 -2.13 -11.17
C ARG A 198 -11.62 -0.71 -10.64
N VAL A 199 -11.90 -0.59 -9.35
CA VAL A 199 -11.79 0.69 -8.67
C VAL A 199 -10.31 1.01 -8.52
N CYS A 200 -9.93 2.25 -8.89
CA CYS A 200 -8.59 2.73 -8.62
C CYS A 200 -8.32 2.68 -7.12
N LEU A 201 -7.24 2.01 -6.71
CA LEU A 201 -6.90 1.80 -5.30
C LEU A 201 -6.65 3.11 -4.53
N ASP A 202 -6.43 4.21 -5.26
CA ASP A 202 -6.26 5.53 -4.66
C ASP A 202 -7.58 6.25 -4.37
N ALA A 203 -8.68 5.79 -4.96
CA ALA A 203 -10.01 6.29 -4.66
C ALA A 203 -10.61 5.68 -3.37
N LEU A 204 -9.85 4.78 -2.71
CA LEU A 204 -10.17 4.14 -1.45
C LEU A 204 -9.33 4.76 -0.32
#